data_728298095d7c6f09c7e9ec1621307e0d
#
_entry.id   728298095d7c6f09c7e9ec1621307e0d
#
_cell.length_a   1.000
_cell.length_b   1.000
_cell.length_c   1.000
_cell.angle_alpha   90.00
_cell.angle_beta   90.00
_cell.angle_gamma   90.00
#
_symmetry.space_group_name_H-M   'P 1'
#
loop_
_entity.id
_entity.type
_entity.pdbx_description
1 polymer ?
#
loop_
_entity_poly.entity_id
_entity_poly.type
_entity_poly.pdbx_seq_one_letter_code
_entity_poly.pdbx_strand_id
1 'polypeptide(L)'
;MTAMENVLEYVTATIGGQLFGLPISRVQDVFVPDRLTRIPLAPPEVAGLLNVRGRILTVIDMRRRLGVESTKNVGKALAIGVEHGGESYGLLIDSIGDVLKLSTVDQEDNPINLERGLAQASAGIHRLDGKLMVVLDLDRVLDFGPAAKAA
;
A
#
# COMPACT_ATOMS: atom_id res chain seq x y z
N MET A 1 30.28 9.59 -2.12
CA MET A 1 30.06 9.20 -2.31
C MET A 1 29.13 8.57 -2.13
N THR A 2 28.81 8.25 -1.85
CA THR A 2 27.96 7.32 -1.70
C THR A 2 26.65 7.73 -1.20
N ALA A 3 26.42 8.89 -0.77
CA ALA A 3 25.14 9.32 -0.35
C ALA A 3 24.11 9.19 -1.43
N MET A 4 24.55 9.30 -2.66
CA MET A 4 23.61 9.20 -3.72
C MET A 4 23.07 7.83 -3.90
N GLU A 5 23.80 6.88 -3.46
CA GLU A 5 23.38 5.53 -3.65
C GLU A 5 22.26 5.13 -2.73
N ASN A 6 21.94 5.97 -1.77
CA ASN A 6 20.89 5.64 -0.83
C ASN A 6 19.60 6.38 -1.10
N VAL A 7 19.46 6.94 -2.27
CA VAL A 7 18.24 7.65 -2.63
C VAL A 7 17.26 6.69 -3.28
N LEU A 8 16.05 6.66 -2.78
CA LEU A 8 15.00 5.84 -3.34
C LEU A 8 13.84 6.73 -3.76
N GLU A 9 13.12 6.27 -4.75
CA GLU A 9 11.94 6.96 -5.21
C GLU A 9 10.71 6.30 -4.64
N TYR A 10 9.78 7.09 -4.17
CA TYR A 10 8.53 6.59 -3.60
C TYR A 10 7.34 7.21 -4.30
N VAL A 11 6.38 6.37 -4.62
CA VAL A 11 5.08 6.85 -5.07
C VAL A 11 4.29 7.15 -3.81
N THR A 12 3.74 8.33 -3.69
CA THR A 12 2.97 8.67 -2.50
C THR A 12 1.50 8.36 -2.72
N ALA A 13 0.85 7.95 -1.67
CA ALA A 13 -0.57 7.62 -1.70
C ALA A 13 -1.19 8.01 -0.37
N THR A 14 -2.46 8.35 -0.40
CA THR A 14 -3.20 8.68 0.81
C THR A 14 -4.23 7.60 1.06
N ILE A 15 -4.27 7.10 2.28
CA ILE A 15 -5.23 6.11 2.71
C ILE A 15 -5.74 6.55 4.07
N GLY A 16 -7.04 6.79 4.17
CA GLY A 16 -7.63 7.20 5.44
C GLY A 16 -7.05 8.49 6.01
N GLY A 17 -6.61 9.39 5.14
CA GLY A 17 -6.03 10.65 5.57
C GLY A 17 -4.55 10.60 5.91
N GLN A 18 -3.94 9.43 5.90
CA GLN A 18 -2.53 9.27 6.20
C GLN A 18 -1.72 9.12 4.91
N LEU A 19 -0.57 9.78 4.85
CA LEU A 19 0.30 9.71 3.68
C LEU A 19 1.20 8.49 3.79
N PHE A 20 1.32 7.76 2.68
CA PHE A 20 2.16 6.59 2.59
C PHE A 20 3.09 6.69 1.39
N GLY A 21 4.21 6.01 1.48
CA GLY A 21 5.14 5.92 0.36
C GLY A 21 5.36 4.47 0.00
N LEU A 22 5.31 4.18 -1.30
CA LEU A 22 5.61 2.84 -1.80
C LEU A 22 6.84 2.93 -2.68
N PRO A 23 7.80 2.05 -2.52
CA PRO A 23 8.98 2.08 -3.41
C PRO A 23 8.52 1.95 -4.85
N ILE A 24 8.96 2.85 -5.70
CA ILE A 24 8.49 2.85 -7.08
C ILE A 24 8.86 1.58 -7.80
N SER A 25 9.92 0.92 -7.36
CA SER A 25 10.32 -0.33 -7.99
C SER A 25 9.31 -1.45 -7.79
N ARG A 26 8.42 -1.32 -6.82
CA ARG A 26 7.40 -2.33 -6.55
C ARG A 26 6.08 -2.00 -7.25
N VAL A 27 5.92 -0.80 -7.76
CA VAL A 27 4.67 -0.36 -8.36
C VAL A 27 4.66 -0.74 -9.84
N GLN A 28 3.68 -1.49 -10.27
CA GLN A 28 3.58 -1.88 -11.66
C GLN A 28 2.72 -0.93 -12.46
N ASP A 29 1.56 -0.58 -11.93
CA ASP A 29 0.69 0.35 -12.62
C ASP A 29 -0.34 0.88 -11.63
N VAL A 30 -1.13 1.84 -12.08
CA VAL A 30 -2.20 2.42 -11.29
C VAL A 30 -3.45 2.40 -12.17
N PHE A 31 -4.56 2.00 -11.63
CA PHE A 31 -5.77 1.88 -12.42
C PHE A 31 -7.02 2.08 -11.57
N VAL A 32 -8.14 2.25 -12.23
CA VAL A 32 -9.42 2.37 -11.55
C VAL A 32 -10.08 1.01 -11.53
N PRO A 33 -10.35 0.44 -10.36
CA PRO A 33 -10.96 -0.88 -10.31
C PRO A 33 -12.45 -0.77 -10.64
N ASP A 34 -12.83 -1.29 -11.79
CA ASP A 34 -14.20 -1.20 -12.21
C ASP A 34 -15.08 -2.30 -11.76
N ARG A 35 -14.71 -3.51 -11.82
CA ARG A 35 -15.57 -4.63 -11.53
C ARG A 35 -14.86 -5.63 -10.67
N LEU A 36 -15.13 -5.60 -9.41
CA LEU A 36 -14.54 -6.55 -8.49
C LEU A 36 -15.45 -7.75 -8.34
N THR A 37 -14.88 -8.95 -8.42
CA THR A 37 -15.60 -10.18 -8.13
C THR A 37 -15.29 -10.57 -6.71
N ARG A 38 -16.29 -10.65 -5.87
CA ARG A 38 -16.08 -11.00 -4.48
C ARG A 38 -15.70 -12.44 -4.34
N ILE A 39 -14.84 -12.73 -3.39
CA ILE A 39 -14.42 -14.10 -3.10
C ILE A 39 -15.08 -14.51 -1.81
N PRO A 40 -15.95 -15.51 -1.84
CA PRO A 40 -16.59 -15.96 -0.60
C PRO A 40 -15.56 -16.49 0.38
N LEU A 41 -15.72 -16.20 1.64
CA LEU A 41 -14.87 -16.70 2.70
C LEU A 41 -13.45 -16.17 2.67
N ALA A 42 -13.17 -15.16 1.87
CA ALA A 42 -11.86 -14.53 1.88
C ALA A 42 -11.73 -13.66 3.13
N PRO A 43 -10.52 -13.35 3.54
CA PRO A 43 -10.34 -12.43 4.67
C PRO A 43 -10.98 -11.08 4.39
N PRO A 44 -11.42 -10.36 5.41
CA PRO A 44 -12.11 -9.09 5.20
C PRO A 44 -11.26 -8.07 4.44
N GLU A 45 -9.93 -8.19 4.52
CA GLU A 45 -9.05 -7.28 3.83
C GLU A 45 -9.05 -7.48 2.32
N VAL A 46 -9.52 -8.63 1.86
CA VAL A 46 -9.55 -8.90 0.43
C VAL A 46 -10.87 -8.37 -0.12
N ALA A 47 -10.78 -7.35 -0.96
CA ALA A 47 -11.97 -6.74 -1.55
C ALA A 47 -12.53 -7.59 -2.66
N GLY A 48 -11.70 -8.35 -3.35
CA GLY A 48 -12.17 -9.21 -4.44
C GLY A 48 -11.08 -9.45 -5.45
N LEU A 49 -11.48 -9.96 -6.60
CA LEU A 49 -10.57 -10.20 -7.72
C LEU A 49 -10.89 -9.25 -8.85
N LEU A 50 -9.89 -8.89 -9.59
CA LEU A 50 -10.05 -8.00 -10.72
C LEU A 50 -9.24 -8.54 -11.89
N ASN A 51 -9.83 -8.55 -13.07
CA ASN A 51 -9.11 -8.96 -14.26
C ASN A 51 -8.68 -7.72 -15.02
N VAL A 52 -7.36 -7.53 -15.15
CA VAL A 52 -6.82 -6.39 -15.86
C VAL A 52 -5.97 -6.92 -17.00
N ARG A 53 -6.44 -6.76 -18.20
CA ARG A 53 -5.71 -7.17 -19.39
C ARG A 53 -5.31 -8.63 -19.36
N GLY A 54 -6.21 -9.47 -18.89
CA GLY A 54 -5.93 -10.90 -18.83
C GLY A 54 -5.20 -11.36 -17.59
N ARG A 55 -4.81 -10.43 -16.73
CA ARG A 55 -4.16 -10.80 -15.47
C ARG A 55 -5.17 -10.68 -14.34
N ILE A 56 -5.14 -11.66 -13.45
CA ILE A 56 -6.03 -11.67 -12.30
C ILE A 56 -5.27 -11.07 -11.12
N LEU A 57 -5.83 -10.04 -10.53
CA LEU A 57 -5.25 -9.43 -9.35
C LEU A 57 -6.15 -9.64 -8.15
N THR A 58 -5.55 -9.94 -7.01
CA THR A 58 -6.26 -9.94 -5.75
C THR A 58 -6.23 -8.50 -5.23
N VAL A 59 -7.40 -7.94 -5.01
CA VAL A 59 -7.50 -6.54 -4.62
C VAL A 59 -7.65 -6.45 -3.11
N ILE A 60 -6.77 -5.70 -2.50
CA ILE A 60 -6.70 -5.54 -1.05
C ILE A 60 -7.28 -4.19 -0.66
N ASP A 61 -8.19 -4.20 0.29
CA ASP A 61 -8.74 -2.96 0.84
C ASP A 61 -7.76 -2.47 1.89
N MET A 62 -6.96 -1.48 1.53
CA MET A 62 -5.90 -1.03 2.41
C MET A 62 -6.43 -0.39 3.69
N ARG A 63 -7.61 0.20 3.66
CA ARG A 63 -8.17 0.75 4.89
C ARG A 63 -8.42 -0.36 5.90
N ARG A 64 -8.98 -1.46 5.44
CA ARG A 64 -9.19 -2.59 6.33
C ARG A 64 -7.90 -3.24 6.75
N ARG A 65 -6.95 -3.33 5.81
CA ARG A 65 -5.68 -3.97 6.12
C ARG A 65 -4.91 -3.19 7.17
N LEU A 66 -4.99 -1.86 7.11
CA LEU A 66 -4.25 -1.02 8.03
C LEU A 66 -5.04 -0.69 9.29
N GLY A 67 -6.31 -1.07 9.32
CA GLY A 67 -7.14 -0.78 10.49
C GLY A 67 -7.53 0.67 10.60
N VAL A 68 -7.54 1.39 9.47
CA VAL A 68 -7.87 2.79 9.48
C VAL A 68 -9.35 2.93 9.25
N GLU A 69 -9.96 3.86 9.94
CA GLU A 69 -11.36 4.03 9.75
C GLU A 69 -11.71 4.50 8.39
N SER A 70 -12.80 4.00 7.85
CA SER A 70 -13.19 4.38 6.55
C SER A 70 -13.94 5.66 6.62
N THR A 71 -13.53 6.65 5.92
CA THR A 71 -14.28 7.86 5.78
C THR A 71 -15.31 7.62 4.77
N LYS A 72 -16.40 8.28 4.86
CA LYS A 72 -17.35 8.05 3.91
C LYS A 72 -17.00 8.55 2.66
N ASN A 73 -17.42 8.14 1.69
CA ASN A 73 -17.28 8.64 0.48
C ASN A 73 -16.12 8.69 -0.08
N VAL A 74 -15.64 7.69 -0.37
CA VAL A 74 -14.51 7.60 -0.98
C VAL A 74 -14.59 7.92 -2.33
N GLY A 75 -15.33 8.49 -2.90
CA GLY A 75 -15.32 8.93 -4.22
C GLY A 75 -14.84 7.88 -5.16
N LYS A 76 -13.71 8.05 -5.74
CA LYS A 76 -13.20 7.13 -6.67
C LYS A 76 -11.98 6.50 -6.15
N ALA A 77 -12.07 5.31 -5.75
CA ALA A 77 -10.90 4.57 -5.31
C ALA A 77 -9.98 4.30 -6.50
N LEU A 78 -8.70 4.28 -6.22
CA LEU A 78 -7.70 3.87 -7.19
C LEU A 78 -7.05 2.60 -6.68
N ALA A 79 -6.44 1.85 -7.56
CA ALA A 79 -5.69 0.67 -7.17
C ALA A 79 -4.28 0.76 -7.70
N ILE A 80 -3.32 0.42 -6.86
CA ILE A 80 -1.93 0.35 -7.27
C ILE A 80 -1.60 -1.11 -7.47
N GLY A 81 -1.14 -1.47 -8.66
CA GLY A 81 -0.77 -2.84 -8.95
C GLY A 81 0.64 -3.13 -8.49
N VAL A 82 0.81 -4.19 -7.73
CA VAL A 82 2.12 -4.62 -7.24
C VAL A 82 2.22 -6.13 -7.39
N GLU A 83 3.44 -6.63 -7.37
CA GLU A 83 3.66 -8.06 -7.43
C GLU A 83 4.33 -8.52 -6.15
N HIS A 84 3.93 -9.65 -5.63
CA HIS A 84 4.51 -10.20 -4.42
C HIS A 84 4.42 -11.72 -4.48
N GLY A 85 5.56 -12.38 -4.33
CA GLY A 85 5.57 -13.84 -4.32
C GLY A 85 5.08 -14.48 -5.60
N GLY A 86 5.28 -13.81 -6.72
CA GLY A 86 4.85 -14.32 -8.01
C GLY A 86 3.39 -14.06 -8.33
N GLU A 87 2.67 -13.37 -7.45
CA GLU A 87 1.26 -13.09 -7.67
C GLU A 87 1.05 -11.60 -7.77
N SER A 88 -0.01 -11.21 -8.46
CA SER A 88 -0.34 -9.81 -8.66
C SER A 88 -1.42 -9.36 -7.69
N TYR A 89 -1.24 -8.19 -7.15
CA TYR A 89 -2.19 -7.61 -6.20
C TYR A 89 -2.53 -6.19 -6.60
N GLY A 90 -3.70 -5.75 -6.23
CA GLY A 90 -4.10 -4.35 -6.39
C GLY A 90 -4.39 -3.77 -5.02
N LEU A 91 -3.74 -2.69 -4.67
CA LEU A 91 -3.95 -2.06 -3.37
C LEU A 91 -4.88 -0.88 -3.53
N LEU A 92 -6.05 -0.95 -2.89
CA LEU A 92 -7.01 0.15 -2.97
C LEU A 92 -6.53 1.29 -2.11
N ILE A 93 -6.46 2.47 -2.69
CA ILE A 93 -6.04 3.67 -2.00
C ILE A 93 -7.05 4.78 -2.26
N ASP A 94 -6.97 5.85 -1.49
CA ASP A 94 -7.89 6.97 -1.67
C ASP A 94 -7.42 7.88 -2.79
N SER A 95 -6.16 8.21 -2.82
CA SER A 95 -5.61 9.07 -3.85
C SER A 95 -4.13 8.81 -4.00
N ILE A 96 -3.59 9.21 -5.15
CA ILE A 96 -2.17 9.06 -5.43
C ILE A 96 -1.57 10.45 -5.56
N GLY A 97 -0.35 10.60 -5.12
CA GLY A 97 0.33 11.89 -5.17
C GLY A 97 1.62 11.82 -5.96
N ASP A 98 2.53 12.68 -5.62
CA ASP A 98 3.77 12.82 -6.37
C ASP A 98 4.75 11.70 -6.08
N VAL A 99 5.71 11.55 -6.97
CA VAL A 99 6.85 10.66 -6.74
C VAL A 99 7.91 11.48 -6.05
N LEU A 100 8.41 11.00 -4.92
CA LEU A 100 9.41 11.70 -4.15
C LEU A 100 10.71 10.92 -4.13
N LYS A 101 11.82 11.64 -4.20
CA LYS A 101 13.12 11.03 -4.06
C LYS A 101 13.60 11.34 -2.65
N LEU A 102 13.81 10.31 -1.87
CA LEU A 102 14.17 10.48 -0.47
C LEU A 102 15.39 9.64 -0.15
N SER A 103 16.20 10.16 0.75
CA SER A 103 17.40 9.43 1.14
C SER A 103 17.05 8.45 2.23
N THR A 104 17.54 7.22 2.13
CA THR A 104 17.30 6.23 3.16
C THR A 104 17.93 6.63 4.48
N VAL A 105 18.92 7.52 4.44
CA VAL A 105 19.55 8.00 5.66
C VAL A 105 18.55 8.80 6.48
N ASP A 106 17.58 9.43 5.84
CA ASP A 106 16.59 10.24 6.54
C ASP A 106 15.41 9.41 7.01
N GLN A 107 15.37 8.15 6.72
CA GLN A 107 14.29 7.30 7.17
C GLN A 107 14.44 7.04 8.67
N GLU A 108 13.37 7.18 9.39
CA GLU A 108 13.38 7.02 10.84
C GLU A 108 12.56 5.82 11.24
N ASP A 109 12.80 5.35 12.45
CA ASP A 109 12.00 4.26 12.99
C ASP A 109 10.62 4.77 13.31
N ASN A 110 9.68 3.86 13.45
CA ASN A 110 8.32 4.22 13.76
C ASN A 110 8.25 4.91 15.11
N PRO A 111 7.48 6.00 15.21
CA PRO A 111 7.27 6.62 16.51
C PRO A 111 6.52 5.67 17.43
N ILE A 112 6.75 5.81 18.72
CA ILE A 112 6.12 4.93 19.69
C ILE A 112 4.61 5.06 19.62
N ASN A 113 4.10 6.22 19.32
CA ASN A 113 2.68 6.47 19.28
C ASN A 113 2.02 6.19 17.95
N LEU A 114 2.73 5.55 17.02
CA LEU A 114 2.12 5.19 15.75
C LEU A 114 1.07 4.10 15.99
N GLU A 115 -0.08 4.23 15.38
CA GLU A 115 -1.13 3.25 15.54
C GLU A 115 -0.67 1.86 15.18
N ARG A 116 -1.18 0.87 15.88
CA ARG A 116 -0.70 -0.50 15.73
C ARG A 116 -0.82 -1.01 14.29
N GLY A 117 -1.94 -0.75 13.66
CA GLY A 117 -2.13 -1.21 12.28
C GLY A 117 -1.12 -0.59 11.33
N LEU A 118 -0.81 0.68 11.52
CA LEU A 118 0.17 1.35 10.70
C LEU A 118 1.57 0.84 11.03
N ALA A 119 1.86 0.63 12.29
CA ALA A 119 3.18 0.17 12.69
C ALA A 119 3.48 -1.21 12.11
N GLN A 120 2.48 -2.07 12.05
CA GLN A 120 2.67 -3.41 11.53
C GLN A 120 2.94 -3.41 10.03
N ALA A 121 2.49 -2.39 9.33
CA ALA A 121 2.67 -2.32 7.89
C ALA A 121 3.82 -1.39 7.50
N SER A 122 4.50 -0.81 8.45
CA SER A 122 5.49 0.23 8.19
C SER A 122 6.90 -0.31 8.20
N ALA A 123 7.68 0.11 7.21
CA ALA A 123 9.11 -0.14 7.20
C ALA A 123 9.88 1.01 7.84
N GLY A 124 9.19 2.06 8.25
CA GLY A 124 9.79 3.25 8.82
C GLY A 124 9.02 4.46 8.35
N ILE A 125 9.48 5.63 8.70
CA ILE A 125 8.82 6.85 8.32
C ILE A 125 9.79 7.86 7.76
N HIS A 126 9.25 8.81 7.02
CA HIS A 126 9.99 10.00 6.60
C HIS A 126 9.22 11.22 7.08
N ARG A 127 9.91 12.18 7.64
CA ARG A 127 9.27 13.41 8.05
C ARG A 127 9.37 14.37 6.87
N LEU A 128 8.26 14.66 6.29
CA LEU A 128 8.18 15.64 5.23
C LEU A 128 7.67 16.93 5.82
N ASP A 129 7.78 17.99 5.07
CA ASP A 129 7.40 19.30 5.52
C ASP A 129 6.02 19.29 6.13
N GLY A 130 5.93 19.25 7.42
CA GLY A 130 4.65 19.27 8.13
C GLY A 130 3.86 17.99 8.11
N LYS A 131 4.41 16.91 7.55
CA LYS A 131 3.70 15.66 7.44
C LYS A 131 4.57 14.48 7.71
N LEU A 132 3.95 13.40 8.11
CA LEU A 132 4.64 12.15 8.34
C LEU A 132 4.25 11.18 7.24
N MET A 133 5.22 10.67 6.50
CA MET A 133 4.96 9.67 5.48
C MET A 133 5.36 8.30 6.01
N VAL A 134 4.44 7.36 5.99
CA VAL A 134 4.73 5.99 6.43
C VAL A 134 5.18 5.19 5.21
N VAL A 135 6.35 4.56 5.29
CA VAL A 135 6.85 3.74 4.20
C VAL A 135 6.21 2.36 4.33
N LEU A 136 5.47 1.94 3.33
CA LEU A 136 4.79 0.65 3.39
C LEU A 136 5.77 -0.49 3.16
N ASP A 137 5.69 -1.48 4.01
CA ASP A 137 6.42 -2.72 3.83
C ASP A 137 5.46 -3.68 3.15
N LEU A 138 5.58 -3.80 1.83
CA LEU A 138 4.64 -4.58 1.06
C LEU A 138 4.66 -6.05 1.43
N ASP A 139 5.80 -6.55 1.86
CA ASP A 139 5.87 -7.94 2.26
C ASP A 139 5.00 -8.20 3.49
N ARG A 140 4.96 -7.25 4.41
CA ARG A 140 4.11 -7.39 5.58
C ARG A 140 2.65 -7.14 5.23
N VAL A 141 2.40 -6.16 4.39
CA VAL A 141 1.03 -5.82 3.99
C VAL A 141 0.37 -7.00 3.29
N LEU A 142 1.13 -7.71 2.48
CA LEU A 142 0.58 -8.79 1.67
C LEU A 142 0.74 -10.17 2.29
N ASP A 143 1.18 -10.24 3.53
CA ASP A 143 1.30 -11.52 4.21
C ASP A 143 0.02 -11.78 5.00
N PHE A 144 -0.86 -12.56 4.42
CA PHE A 144 -2.11 -12.92 5.06
C PHE A 144 -2.06 -14.31 5.69
N GLY A 145 -0.92 -14.97 5.58
CA GLY A 145 -0.80 -16.31 6.12
C GLY A 145 -1.30 -17.38 5.16
N PRO A 146 -1.12 -18.63 5.52
CA PRO A 146 -1.43 -19.74 4.62
C PRO A 146 -2.89 -19.82 4.24
N ALA A 147 -3.78 -19.48 5.13
CA ALA A 147 -5.20 -19.58 4.84
C ALA A 147 -5.62 -18.67 3.71
N ALA A 148 -5.07 -17.48 3.66
CA ALA A 148 -5.40 -16.56 2.59
C ALA A 148 -4.86 -17.03 1.26
N LYS A 149 -3.69 -17.64 1.27
CA LYS A 149 -3.12 -18.11 0.03
C LYS A 149 -3.85 -19.30 -0.54
N ALA A 150 -4.51 -20.03 0.29
CA ALA A 150 -5.23 -21.19 -0.17
C ALA A 150 -6.57 -20.85 -0.82
N ALA A 151 -6.99 -19.64 -0.69
CA ALA A 151 -8.30 -19.23 -1.21
C ALA A 151 -8.29 -18.98 -2.74
#